data_d993170faabddaa6c33361874bb9edaf
#
_entry.id   d993170faabddaa6c33361874bb9edaf
#
_cell.length_a   1.000
_cell.length_b   1.000
_cell.length_c   1.000
_cell.angle_alpha   90.00
_cell.angle_beta   90.00
_cell.angle_gamma   90.00
#
_symmetry.space_group_name_H-M   'P 1'
#
loop_
_entity.id
_entity.type
_entity.pdbx_description
1 polymer ?
#
loop_
_entity_poly.entity_id
_entity_poly.type
_entity_poly.pdbx_seq_one_letter_code
_entity_poly.pdbx_strand_id
1 'polypeptide(L)'
;LSVYKKTKSWKTFRQNCIAVCIIILLLAILIFINHYQSDTSFENVKEPSITIIITQDFGKSIFLSKEVTIEGGESAMDVLNEVADITCIYGGGFVESINGVKSQYAGGEGERKDWFYYINGMLASVGATQYKLHSGDIEHWDFHDWRLDRMVTAIIGDYPEPFLHGYNGRVAETSIVYADEFYEAATGLQQSLEKQGVSISMKRFEELSEYEKRSHNLILIDTYENELIAELNANADQLGWFIEFDGKYIITLDETGEKDTSFDHGGVILATQNPWNPKGNWHCENVVWVVTGVTHEDVVTASEILITSNEEIKNCTSIILAKRTIYKVP
;
A
#
# COMPACT_ATOMS: atom_id res chain seq x y z
N LEU A 1 10.20 -27.27 -88.29
CA LEU A 1 9.88 -25.94 -87.60
C LEU A 1 8.87 -26.08 -86.50
N SER A 2 7.92 -27.05 -86.50
CA SER A 2 6.87 -27.20 -85.45
C SER A 2 7.39 -27.73 -84.10
N VAL A 3 8.36 -28.60 -84.06
CA VAL A 3 8.92 -29.26 -82.86
C VAL A 3 9.76 -28.21 -82.00
N TYR A 4 10.48 -27.32 -82.72
CA TYR A 4 11.37 -26.34 -82.07
C TYR A 4 10.55 -25.20 -81.32
N LYS A 5 9.40 -24.85 -81.83
CA LYS A 5 8.48 -23.88 -81.20
C LYS A 5 7.84 -24.46 -79.90
N LYS A 6 7.53 -25.75 -79.86
CA LYS A 6 6.93 -26.43 -78.72
C LYS A 6 7.90 -26.51 -77.50
N THR A 7 9.20 -26.77 -77.76
CA THR A 7 10.23 -26.91 -76.73
C THR A 7 10.59 -25.56 -76.07
N LYS A 8 10.53 -24.45 -76.86
CA LYS A 8 10.78 -23.07 -76.32
C LYS A 8 9.63 -22.60 -75.42
N SER A 9 8.42 -22.90 -75.80
CA SER A 9 7.22 -22.60 -74.97
C SER A 9 7.23 -23.36 -73.65
N TRP A 10 7.65 -24.61 -73.61
CA TRP A 10 7.74 -25.43 -72.42
C TRP A 10 8.81 -24.96 -71.42
N LYS A 11 9.98 -24.50 -71.92
CA LYS A 11 11.03 -23.92 -71.10
C LYS A 11 10.59 -22.62 -70.42
N THR A 12 9.92 -21.75 -71.17
CA THR A 12 9.38 -20.49 -70.63
C THR A 12 8.32 -20.75 -69.58
N PHE A 13 7.42 -21.71 -69.81
CA PHE A 13 6.42 -22.13 -68.85
C PHE A 13 7.02 -22.66 -67.54
N ARG A 14 8.02 -23.54 -67.62
CA ARG A 14 8.76 -24.05 -66.44
C ARG A 14 9.48 -22.91 -65.68
N GLN A 15 10.08 -21.95 -66.37
CA GLN A 15 10.73 -20.80 -65.77
C GLN A 15 9.74 -19.91 -64.99
N ASN A 16 8.56 -19.69 -65.60
CA ASN A 16 7.51 -18.91 -64.92
C ASN A 16 6.94 -19.65 -63.70
N CYS A 17 6.75 -20.98 -63.77
CA CYS A 17 6.33 -21.77 -62.62
C CYS A 17 7.36 -21.73 -61.47
N ILE A 18 8.65 -21.82 -61.79
CA ILE A 18 9.72 -21.70 -60.77
C ILE A 18 9.73 -20.32 -60.15
N ALA A 19 9.57 -19.26 -60.93
CA ALA A 19 9.51 -17.90 -60.43
C ALA A 19 8.33 -17.68 -59.48
N VAL A 20 7.15 -18.22 -59.83
CA VAL A 20 5.95 -18.15 -58.97
C VAL A 20 6.15 -18.92 -57.66
N CYS A 21 6.75 -20.12 -57.73
CA CYS A 21 7.08 -20.89 -56.51
C CYS A 21 8.07 -20.16 -55.59
N ILE A 22 9.06 -19.48 -56.12
CA ILE A 22 10.02 -18.68 -55.35
C ILE A 22 9.33 -17.49 -54.69
N ILE A 23 8.42 -16.81 -55.40
CA ILE A 23 7.65 -15.70 -54.84
C ILE A 23 6.75 -16.18 -53.69
N ILE A 24 6.05 -17.29 -53.84
CA ILE A 24 5.22 -17.89 -52.78
C ILE A 24 6.08 -18.27 -51.57
N LEU A 25 7.26 -18.85 -51.78
CA LEU A 25 8.19 -19.21 -50.71
C LEU A 25 8.68 -17.96 -49.93
N LEU A 26 9.03 -16.90 -50.68
CA LEU A 26 9.44 -15.62 -50.05
C LEU A 26 8.32 -14.96 -49.27
N LEU A 27 7.08 -15.01 -49.77
CA LEU A 27 5.93 -14.53 -49.05
C LEU A 27 5.63 -15.35 -47.77
N ALA A 28 5.78 -16.68 -47.87
CA ALA A 28 5.61 -17.54 -46.68
C ALA A 28 6.69 -17.28 -45.63
N ILE A 29 7.95 -17.05 -46.05
CA ILE A 29 9.04 -16.66 -45.16
C ILE A 29 8.78 -15.28 -44.51
N LEU A 30 8.30 -14.31 -45.27
CA LEU A 30 7.94 -12.99 -44.75
C LEU A 30 6.79 -13.07 -43.74
N ILE A 31 5.75 -13.86 -43.99
CA ILE A 31 4.65 -14.09 -43.06
C ILE A 31 5.18 -14.81 -41.82
N PHE A 32 6.07 -15.79 -41.96
CA PHE A 32 6.66 -16.49 -40.83
C PHE A 32 7.54 -15.56 -39.97
N ILE A 33 8.36 -14.71 -40.59
CA ILE A 33 9.18 -13.71 -39.89
C ILE A 33 8.27 -12.70 -39.16
N ASN A 34 7.23 -12.21 -39.81
CA ASN A 34 6.29 -11.28 -39.17
C ASN A 34 5.51 -11.93 -38.01
N HIS A 35 5.14 -13.20 -38.14
CA HIS A 35 4.51 -13.96 -37.06
C HIS A 35 5.46 -14.21 -35.90
N TYR A 36 6.72 -14.55 -36.21
CA TYR A 36 7.76 -14.74 -35.19
C TYR A 36 8.18 -13.46 -34.51
N GLN A 37 8.15 -12.31 -35.21
CA GLN A 37 8.38 -10.98 -34.59
C GLN A 37 7.21 -10.48 -33.77
N SER A 38 5.98 -10.88 -34.08
CA SER A 38 4.80 -10.53 -33.27
C SER A 38 4.70 -11.36 -31.99
N ASP A 39 5.25 -12.57 -31.96
CA ASP A 39 5.32 -13.41 -30.75
C ASP A 39 6.51 -13.08 -29.84
N THR A 40 7.48 -12.29 -30.31
CA THR A 40 8.54 -11.69 -29.49
C THR A 40 8.22 -10.23 -29.16
N SER A 41 6.96 -9.91 -28.79
CA SER A 41 6.73 -8.81 -27.87
C SER A 41 7.43 -9.24 -26.58
N PHE A 42 8.66 -8.74 -26.35
CA PHE A 42 9.19 -8.68 -25.00
C PHE A 42 8.10 -7.99 -24.19
N GLU A 43 7.34 -8.73 -23.38
CA GLU A 43 6.69 -8.12 -22.24
C GLU A 43 7.81 -7.28 -21.62
N ASN A 44 7.62 -5.99 -21.54
CA ASN A 44 8.47 -5.14 -20.74
C ASN A 44 8.32 -5.68 -19.32
N VAL A 45 9.15 -6.66 -18.96
CA VAL A 45 9.26 -7.10 -17.58
C VAL A 45 9.72 -5.85 -16.84
N LYS A 46 8.78 -5.20 -16.15
CA LYS A 46 9.11 -4.03 -15.32
C LYS A 46 10.20 -4.51 -14.36
N GLU A 47 11.34 -3.83 -14.36
CA GLU A 47 12.40 -4.14 -13.42
C GLU A 47 11.85 -4.08 -11.99
N PRO A 48 12.23 -5.00 -11.10
CA PRO A 48 11.81 -4.96 -9.72
C PRO A 48 12.09 -3.59 -9.11
N SER A 49 11.08 -2.96 -8.55
CA SER A 49 11.21 -1.63 -7.95
C SER A 49 10.42 -1.54 -6.65
N ILE A 50 10.80 -0.60 -5.82
CA ILE A 50 10.09 -0.20 -4.60
C ILE A 50 9.81 1.29 -4.64
N THR A 51 8.93 1.75 -3.78
CA THR A 51 8.76 3.20 -3.53
C THR A 51 9.35 3.54 -2.17
N ILE A 52 10.28 4.50 -2.14
CA ILE A 52 10.76 5.08 -0.87
C ILE A 52 10.13 6.44 -0.65
N ILE A 53 9.63 6.66 0.57
CA ILE A 53 8.98 7.89 1.01
C ILE A 53 9.68 8.37 2.28
N ILE A 54 9.99 9.66 2.37
CA ILE A 54 10.57 10.30 3.56
C ILE A 54 9.70 11.48 3.92
N THR A 55 9.13 11.46 5.11
CA THR A 55 8.20 12.46 5.61
C THR A 55 8.59 12.94 7.01
N GLN A 56 7.87 13.93 7.50
CA GLN A 56 7.97 14.45 8.86
C GLN A 56 6.58 14.83 9.37
N ASP A 57 6.45 14.81 10.71
CA ASP A 57 5.27 15.21 11.45
C ASP A 57 4.02 14.44 11.00
N PHE A 58 4.12 13.10 11.02
CA PHE A 58 3.03 12.18 10.65
C PHE A 58 2.57 12.37 9.20
N GLY A 59 3.54 12.50 8.27
CA GLY A 59 3.28 12.67 6.85
C GLY A 59 2.83 14.06 6.43
N LYS A 60 2.81 15.05 7.33
CA LYS A 60 2.41 16.44 7.00
C LYS A 60 3.40 17.12 6.05
N SER A 61 4.70 16.80 6.14
CA SER A 61 5.76 17.33 5.29
C SER A 61 6.45 16.21 4.54
N ILE A 62 6.54 16.32 3.21
CA ILE A 62 7.17 15.32 2.35
C ILE A 62 8.54 15.85 1.90
N PHE A 63 9.61 15.10 2.19
CA PHE A 63 10.96 15.41 1.73
C PHE A 63 11.32 14.69 0.44
N LEU A 64 10.86 13.42 0.32
CA LEU A 64 11.14 12.56 -0.81
C LEU A 64 9.97 11.60 -1.05
N SER A 65 9.68 11.36 -2.32
CA SER A 65 8.88 10.22 -2.77
C SER A 65 9.46 9.80 -4.12
N LYS A 66 10.03 8.58 -4.19
CA LYS A 66 10.78 8.14 -5.36
C LYS A 66 10.61 6.63 -5.58
N GLU A 67 10.42 6.21 -6.83
CA GLU A 67 10.57 4.81 -7.23
C GLU A 67 12.06 4.50 -7.41
N VAL A 68 12.51 3.37 -6.83
CA VAL A 68 13.89 2.89 -6.89
C VAL A 68 13.90 1.46 -7.43
N THR A 69 14.69 1.21 -8.45
CA THR A 69 14.92 -0.16 -8.98
C THR A 69 15.78 -0.94 -8.00
N ILE A 70 15.43 -2.20 -7.75
CA ILE A 70 16.20 -3.10 -6.90
C ILE A 70 16.66 -4.31 -7.69
N GLU A 71 17.84 -4.86 -7.37
CA GLU A 71 18.36 -6.08 -8.02
C GLU A 71 17.92 -7.35 -7.26
N GLY A 72 17.46 -7.18 -6.02
CA GLY A 72 17.02 -8.24 -5.11
C GLY A 72 18.03 -8.56 -4.02
N GLY A 73 17.54 -8.52 -2.78
CA GLY A 73 18.36 -8.76 -1.58
C GLY A 73 18.85 -7.50 -0.88
N GLU A 74 18.57 -6.31 -1.42
CA GLU A 74 18.82 -5.03 -0.73
C GLU A 74 17.98 -4.95 0.54
N SER A 75 18.59 -4.38 1.56
CA SER A 75 17.88 -4.02 2.78
C SER A 75 17.23 -2.64 2.64
N ALA A 76 16.24 -2.34 3.49
CA ALA A 76 15.69 -1.00 3.59
C ALA A 76 16.79 0.04 3.83
N MET A 77 17.81 -0.29 4.64
CA MET A 77 18.96 0.58 4.86
C MET A 77 19.77 0.84 3.58
N ASP A 78 19.93 -0.17 2.72
CA ASP A 78 20.71 -0.02 1.47
C ASP A 78 20.01 0.99 0.55
N VAL A 79 18.68 0.90 0.39
CA VAL A 79 17.92 1.83 -0.45
C VAL A 79 17.85 3.23 0.16
N LEU A 80 17.67 3.35 1.47
CA LEU A 80 17.72 4.65 2.12
C LEU A 80 19.07 5.35 1.90
N ASN A 81 20.19 4.61 2.02
CA ASN A 81 21.55 5.12 1.74
C ASN A 81 21.76 5.57 0.29
N GLU A 82 21.04 4.98 -0.67
CA GLU A 82 21.15 5.37 -2.08
C GLU A 82 20.51 6.75 -2.34
N VAL A 83 19.45 7.08 -1.60
CA VAL A 83 18.61 8.24 -1.91
C VAL A 83 18.76 9.42 -0.95
N ALA A 84 19.40 9.21 0.22
CA ALA A 84 19.51 10.20 1.28
C ALA A 84 20.90 10.19 1.94
N ASP A 85 21.31 11.35 2.50
CA ASP A 85 22.48 11.44 3.37
C ASP A 85 22.07 11.03 4.78
N ILE A 86 22.63 9.90 5.27
CA ILE A 86 22.26 9.35 6.56
C ILE A 86 23.44 9.23 7.51
N THR A 87 23.17 9.37 8.79
CA THR A 87 24.09 8.97 9.85
C THR A 87 23.45 7.92 10.72
N CYS A 88 24.25 6.94 11.12
CA CYS A 88 23.81 5.84 11.96
C CYS A 88 24.64 5.76 13.23
N ILE A 89 24.03 5.30 14.31
CA ILE A 89 24.70 4.99 15.59
C ILE A 89 24.48 3.52 15.97
N TYR A 90 25.07 3.10 17.09
CA TYR A 90 25.00 1.72 17.60
C TYR A 90 25.42 0.65 16.56
N GLY A 91 26.51 0.91 15.84
CA GLY A 91 27.03 -0.05 14.85
C GLY A 91 26.21 -0.15 13.56
N GLY A 92 25.45 0.89 13.22
CA GLY A 92 24.67 0.96 11.97
C GLY A 92 23.22 0.48 12.10
N GLY A 93 22.79 0.07 13.29
CA GLY A 93 21.44 -0.45 13.50
C GLY A 93 20.35 0.59 13.74
N PHE A 94 20.74 1.84 14.02
CA PHE A 94 19.83 2.94 14.30
C PHE A 94 20.16 4.15 13.43
N VAL A 95 19.17 4.66 12.69
CA VAL A 95 19.28 5.87 11.89
C VAL A 95 19.21 7.08 12.81
N GLU A 96 20.34 7.78 12.97
CA GLU A 96 20.44 8.99 13.79
C GLU A 96 19.94 10.21 13.02
N SER A 97 20.27 10.33 11.72
CA SER A 97 19.76 11.43 10.91
C SER A 97 19.53 11.02 9.45
N ILE A 98 18.56 11.67 8.83
CA ILE A 98 18.32 11.63 7.40
C ILE A 98 18.34 13.08 6.88
N ASN A 99 19.20 13.38 5.88
CA ASN A 99 19.34 14.69 5.26
C ASN A 99 19.53 15.84 6.29
N GLY A 100 20.24 15.55 7.38
CA GLY A 100 20.53 16.52 8.45
C GLY A 100 19.43 16.67 9.52
N VAL A 101 18.26 16.06 9.36
CA VAL A 101 17.22 15.99 10.40
C VAL A 101 17.60 14.90 11.38
N LYS A 102 17.92 15.28 12.60
CA LYS A 102 18.53 14.40 13.60
C LYS A 102 17.53 13.97 14.66
N SER A 103 17.56 12.68 15.01
CA SER A 103 16.91 12.12 16.19
C SER A 103 17.26 12.90 17.44
N GLN A 104 16.25 13.24 18.24
CA GLN A 104 16.42 14.14 19.40
C GLN A 104 16.50 13.37 20.71
N TYR A 105 16.13 12.08 20.73
CA TYR A 105 16.18 11.22 21.93
C TYR A 105 17.36 10.25 21.93
N ALA A 106 18.36 10.49 21.10
CA ALA A 106 19.55 9.66 21.05
C ALA A 106 20.26 9.63 22.42
N GLY A 107 20.47 8.41 22.96
CA GLY A 107 21.09 8.22 24.27
C GLY A 107 20.13 8.30 25.46
N GLY A 108 18.83 8.44 25.26
CA GLY A 108 17.83 8.45 26.31
C GLY A 108 17.61 9.82 26.97
N GLU A 109 18.15 10.87 26.38
CA GLU A 109 17.99 12.26 26.82
C GLU A 109 17.54 13.13 25.65
N GLY A 110 16.73 14.17 25.92
CA GLY A 110 16.23 15.11 24.92
C GLY A 110 14.74 14.95 24.64
N GLU A 111 14.28 15.60 23.56
CA GLU A 111 12.90 15.47 23.11
C GLU A 111 12.67 14.11 22.43
N ARG A 112 11.52 13.52 22.66
CA ARG A 112 11.15 12.24 22.06
C ARG A 112 10.69 12.41 20.62
N LYS A 113 11.61 12.79 19.73
CA LYS A 113 11.41 12.91 18.29
C LYS A 113 12.46 12.09 17.57
N ASP A 114 12.03 11.07 16.86
CA ASP A 114 12.92 10.10 16.20
C ASP A 114 12.39 9.72 14.83
N TRP A 115 13.24 9.01 14.07
CA TRP A 115 12.90 8.38 12.81
C TRP A 115 12.26 7.03 13.04
N PHE A 116 11.07 6.86 12.50
CA PHE A 116 10.35 5.59 12.41
C PHE A 116 10.27 5.16 10.96
N TYR A 117 10.34 3.85 10.71
CA TYR A 117 10.12 3.37 9.37
C TYR A 117 9.05 2.30 9.31
N TYR A 118 8.29 2.39 8.24
CA TYR A 118 7.18 1.52 7.93
C TYR A 118 7.49 0.78 6.65
N ILE A 119 7.03 -0.45 6.55
CA ILE A 119 7.00 -1.22 5.32
C ILE A 119 5.55 -1.53 5.01
N ASN A 120 5.13 -1.08 3.83
CA ASN A 120 3.76 -1.31 3.38
C ASN A 120 2.72 -0.83 4.42
N GLY A 121 2.95 0.34 4.99
CA GLY A 121 2.09 0.95 5.99
C GLY A 121 2.16 0.34 7.39
N MET A 122 3.00 -0.64 7.65
CA MET A 122 3.20 -1.24 8.98
C MET A 122 4.53 -0.80 9.58
N LEU A 123 4.52 -0.33 10.83
CA LEU A 123 5.75 -0.03 11.59
C LEU A 123 6.60 -1.29 11.66
N ALA A 124 7.81 -1.21 11.12
CA ALA A 124 8.65 -2.38 10.96
C ALA A 124 9.09 -2.99 12.30
N SER A 125 9.01 -4.32 12.38
CA SER A 125 9.37 -5.08 13.59
C SER A 125 10.85 -5.44 13.68
N VAL A 126 11.62 -5.14 12.65
CA VAL A 126 13.06 -5.42 12.58
C VAL A 126 13.81 -4.18 12.13
N GLY A 127 15.12 -4.10 12.42
CA GLY A 127 15.97 -3.00 11.98
C GLY A 127 16.10 -2.93 10.46
N ALA A 128 16.23 -1.73 9.89
CA ALA A 128 16.28 -1.51 8.45
C ALA A 128 17.41 -2.25 7.72
N THR A 129 18.51 -2.55 8.42
CA THR A 129 19.60 -3.40 7.91
C THR A 129 19.21 -4.88 7.76
N GLN A 130 18.16 -5.32 8.45
CA GLN A 130 17.72 -6.71 8.49
C GLN A 130 16.53 -6.98 7.54
N TYR A 131 15.70 -5.97 7.31
CA TYR A 131 14.57 -6.11 6.41
C TYR A 131 15.06 -6.14 4.96
N LYS A 132 14.71 -7.21 4.23
CA LYS A 132 15.00 -7.35 2.80
C LYS A 132 13.79 -6.92 2.00
N LEU A 133 14.01 -5.94 1.12
CA LEU A 133 12.96 -5.37 0.28
C LEU A 133 12.51 -6.35 -0.81
N HIS A 134 11.23 -6.33 -1.11
CA HIS A 134 10.59 -7.08 -2.17
C HIS A 134 10.04 -6.11 -3.22
N SER A 135 9.95 -6.57 -4.45
CA SER A 135 9.36 -5.75 -5.51
C SER A 135 7.94 -5.33 -5.15
N GLY A 136 7.66 -4.03 -5.28
CA GLY A 136 6.39 -3.43 -4.93
C GLY A 136 6.30 -2.89 -3.50
N ASP A 137 7.27 -3.19 -2.63
CA ASP A 137 7.26 -2.63 -1.27
C ASP A 137 7.26 -1.10 -1.28
N ILE A 138 6.58 -0.52 -0.30
CA ILE A 138 6.70 0.88 0.09
C ILE A 138 7.54 0.94 1.36
N GLU A 139 8.71 1.56 1.28
CA GLU A 139 9.54 1.90 2.41
C GLU A 139 9.28 3.34 2.80
N HIS A 140 8.64 3.58 3.95
CA HIS A 140 8.22 4.90 4.38
C HIS A 140 8.89 5.29 5.70
N TRP A 141 9.68 6.35 5.67
CA TRP A 141 10.35 6.95 6.84
C TRP A 141 9.60 8.19 7.27
N ASP A 142 9.27 8.29 8.56
CA ASP A 142 8.65 9.50 9.14
C ASP A 142 9.38 9.94 10.41
N PHE A 143 9.68 11.23 10.49
CA PHE A 143 10.28 11.86 11.68
C PHE A 143 9.18 12.52 12.50
N HIS A 144 8.84 11.94 13.66
CA HIS A 144 7.75 12.46 14.48
C HIS A 144 8.00 12.34 15.98
N ASP A 145 7.14 13.02 16.73
CA ASP A 145 7.10 13.01 18.19
C ASP A 145 6.41 11.75 18.72
N TRP A 146 6.99 11.11 19.71
CA TRP A 146 6.43 9.92 20.35
C TRP A 146 6.40 10.03 21.90
N ARG A 147 6.39 11.27 22.42
CA ARG A 147 6.48 11.52 23.88
C ARG A 147 5.33 10.94 24.69
N LEU A 148 4.20 10.64 24.06
CA LEU A 148 3.03 10.06 24.71
C LEU A 148 3.08 8.53 24.80
N ASP A 149 4.17 7.90 24.31
CA ASP A 149 4.22 6.46 24.14
C ASP A 149 3.06 5.90 23.25
N ARG A 150 2.38 6.76 22.49
CA ARG A 150 1.41 6.38 21.44
C ARG A 150 2.19 6.03 20.18
N MET A 151 2.43 4.74 20.02
CA MET A 151 3.16 4.25 18.86
C MET A 151 2.19 3.96 17.73
N VAL A 152 2.29 4.75 16.66
CA VAL A 152 1.54 4.50 15.42
C VAL A 152 2.07 3.23 14.77
N THR A 153 1.32 2.13 14.90
CA THR A 153 1.75 0.81 14.42
C THR A 153 1.38 0.55 12.97
N ALA A 154 0.42 1.28 12.42
CA ALA A 154 0.08 1.25 11.00
C ALA A 154 -0.42 2.62 10.54
N ILE A 155 -0.18 2.94 9.27
CA ILE A 155 -0.59 4.18 8.60
C ILE A 155 -1.46 3.88 7.39
N ILE A 156 -2.38 4.80 7.06
CA ILE A 156 -3.26 4.63 5.90
C ILE A 156 -2.64 5.17 4.60
N GLY A 157 -1.57 5.95 4.71
CA GLY A 157 -1.00 6.72 3.60
C GLY A 157 -0.30 5.91 2.52
N ASP A 158 -0.03 4.65 2.79
CA ASP A 158 0.58 3.73 1.86
C ASP A 158 -0.47 2.84 1.13
N TYR A 159 -1.77 3.18 1.23
CA TYR A 159 -2.84 2.46 0.54
C TYR A 159 -2.50 2.20 -0.95
N PRO A 160 -2.72 0.97 -1.51
CA PRO A 160 -3.50 -0.15 -0.95
C PRO A 160 -2.72 -1.11 -0.06
N GLU A 161 -1.56 -0.71 0.44
CA GLU A 161 -0.79 -1.53 1.36
C GLU A 161 -1.39 -1.53 2.79
N PRO A 162 -1.23 -2.62 3.53
CA PRO A 162 -0.45 -3.84 3.23
C PRO A 162 -1.26 -4.95 2.52
N PHE A 163 -2.40 -4.63 1.94
CA PHE A 163 -3.31 -5.64 1.35
C PHE A 163 -2.77 -6.25 0.06
N LEU A 164 -1.83 -5.57 -0.61
CA LEU A 164 -1.27 -6.01 -1.89
C LEU A 164 0.05 -6.76 -1.75
N HIS A 165 1.02 -6.24 -0.99
CA HIS A 165 2.35 -6.84 -0.85
C HIS A 165 2.64 -7.36 0.57
N GLY A 166 1.88 -6.92 1.59
CA GLY A 166 2.00 -7.38 2.97
C GLY A 166 3.33 -7.03 3.63
N TYR A 167 3.90 -7.93 4.42
CA TYR A 167 5.17 -7.73 5.10
C TYR A 167 6.12 -8.91 4.86
N ASN A 168 7.36 -8.62 4.51
CA ASN A 168 8.38 -9.63 4.20
C ASN A 168 7.91 -10.63 3.11
N GLY A 169 7.26 -10.13 2.06
CA GLY A 169 6.71 -10.89 0.95
C GLY A 169 5.52 -11.80 1.32
N ARG A 170 4.87 -11.57 2.46
CA ARG A 170 3.70 -12.34 2.92
C ARG A 170 2.50 -11.43 3.07
N VAL A 171 1.44 -11.75 2.36
CA VAL A 171 0.16 -11.06 2.45
C VAL A 171 -0.80 -11.91 3.27
N ALA A 172 -1.33 -11.36 4.38
CA ALA A 172 -2.41 -12.01 5.11
C ALA A 172 -3.70 -11.97 4.28
N GLU A 173 -4.56 -12.98 4.41
CA GLU A 173 -5.89 -12.94 3.81
C GLU A 173 -6.61 -11.67 4.25
N THR A 174 -7.33 -11.00 3.33
CA THR A 174 -8.00 -9.74 3.62
C THR A 174 -9.51 -9.91 3.60
N SER A 175 -10.18 -9.36 4.62
CA SER A 175 -11.64 -9.38 4.75
C SER A 175 -12.17 -7.97 5.00
N ILE A 176 -13.13 -7.53 4.18
CA ILE A 176 -14.01 -6.40 4.52
C ILE A 176 -15.11 -6.95 5.43
N VAL A 177 -15.23 -6.37 6.62
CA VAL A 177 -16.27 -6.71 7.60
C VAL A 177 -17.21 -5.52 7.74
N TYR A 178 -18.48 -5.73 7.45
CA TYR A 178 -19.43 -4.62 7.33
C TYR A 178 -20.78 -4.91 8.02
N ALA A 179 -21.47 -3.84 8.44
CA ALA A 179 -22.88 -3.92 8.82
C ALA A 179 -23.77 -3.85 7.58
N ASP A 180 -24.93 -4.53 7.62
CA ASP A 180 -25.83 -4.68 6.46
C ASP A 180 -26.13 -3.39 5.72
N GLU A 181 -26.28 -2.29 6.43
CA GLU A 181 -26.57 -0.96 5.86
C GLU A 181 -25.41 -0.38 5.03
N PHE A 182 -24.19 -0.91 5.17
CA PHE A 182 -23.00 -0.49 4.42
C PHE A 182 -22.59 -1.46 3.32
N TYR A 183 -23.46 -2.40 2.94
CA TYR A 183 -23.19 -3.39 1.89
C TYR A 183 -22.69 -2.76 0.58
N GLU A 184 -23.33 -1.67 0.12
CA GLU A 184 -22.95 -0.99 -1.12
C GLU A 184 -21.54 -0.34 -1.02
N ALA A 185 -21.22 0.28 0.11
CA ALA A 185 -19.91 0.86 0.36
C ALA A 185 -18.82 -0.24 0.39
N ALA A 186 -19.09 -1.33 1.10
CA ALA A 186 -18.21 -2.49 1.18
C ALA A 186 -17.97 -3.12 -0.21
N THR A 187 -19.03 -3.27 -1.02
CA THR A 187 -18.94 -3.79 -2.39
C THR A 187 -18.12 -2.88 -3.29
N GLY A 188 -18.31 -1.56 -3.18
CA GLY A 188 -17.53 -0.58 -3.92
C GLY A 188 -16.04 -0.64 -3.58
N LEU A 189 -15.72 -0.76 -2.30
CA LEU A 189 -14.34 -0.90 -1.82
C LEU A 189 -13.72 -2.22 -2.26
N GLN A 190 -14.44 -3.35 -2.17
CA GLN A 190 -14.00 -4.63 -2.68
C GLN A 190 -13.60 -4.52 -4.16
N GLN A 191 -14.48 -4.01 -5.00
CA GLN A 191 -14.23 -3.87 -6.44
C GLN A 191 -13.04 -2.94 -6.73
N SER A 192 -12.84 -1.89 -5.94
CA SER A 192 -11.72 -0.98 -6.07
C SER A 192 -10.39 -1.68 -5.74
N LEU A 193 -10.34 -2.45 -4.66
CA LEU A 193 -9.16 -3.20 -4.25
C LEU A 193 -8.84 -4.37 -5.19
N GLU A 194 -9.85 -5.10 -5.66
CA GLU A 194 -9.67 -6.17 -6.65
C GLU A 194 -9.09 -5.66 -7.97
N LYS A 195 -9.50 -4.46 -8.42
CA LYS A 195 -8.90 -3.81 -9.61
C LYS A 195 -7.43 -3.47 -9.42
N GLN A 196 -7.00 -3.26 -8.19
CA GLN A 196 -5.60 -3.02 -7.82
C GLN A 196 -4.81 -4.31 -7.59
N GLY A 197 -5.45 -5.48 -7.70
CA GLY A 197 -4.81 -6.79 -7.56
C GLY A 197 -4.93 -7.43 -6.17
N VAL A 198 -5.66 -6.80 -5.24
CA VAL A 198 -5.87 -7.34 -3.90
C VAL A 198 -6.88 -8.49 -3.93
N SER A 199 -6.52 -9.62 -3.31
CA SER A 199 -7.45 -10.72 -3.07
C SER A 199 -8.21 -10.46 -1.76
N ILE A 200 -9.53 -10.31 -1.84
CA ILE A 200 -10.32 -9.84 -0.71
C ILE A 200 -11.69 -10.54 -0.63
N SER A 201 -12.12 -10.84 0.58
CA SER A 201 -13.44 -11.40 0.88
C SER A 201 -14.31 -10.36 1.61
N MET A 202 -15.62 -10.54 1.54
CA MET A 202 -16.59 -9.73 2.28
C MET A 202 -17.41 -10.60 3.22
N LYS A 203 -17.73 -10.08 4.42
CA LYS A 203 -18.60 -10.74 5.39
C LYS A 203 -19.24 -9.74 6.33
N ARG A 204 -20.35 -10.12 6.93
CA ARG A 204 -20.98 -9.35 7.98
C ARG A 204 -20.25 -9.56 9.30
N PHE A 205 -20.43 -8.65 10.26
CA PHE A 205 -19.78 -8.76 11.58
C PHE A 205 -20.10 -10.05 12.29
N GLU A 206 -21.34 -10.53 12.21
CA GLU A 206 -21.78 -11.81 12.83
C GLU A 206 -21.21 -13.06 12.15
N GLU A 207 -20.64 -12.92 10.94
CA GLU A 207 -20.01 -14.02 10.19
C GLU A 207 -18.49 -14.08 10.43
N LEU A 208 -17.92 -13.07 11.11
CA LEU A 208 -16.49 -13.02 11.41
C LEU A 208 -16.14 -14.04 12.48
N SER A 209 -15.39 -15.06 12.10
CA SER A 209 -14.89 -16.06 13.04
C SER A 209 -13.72 -15.52 13.89
N GLU A 210 -13.52 -16.08 15.08
CA GLU A 210 -12.37 -15.75 15.94
C GLU A 210 -11.02 -16.02 15.27
N TYR A 211 -10.95 -17.00 14.37
CA TYR A 211 -9.74 -17.25 13.59
C TYR A 211 -9.45 -16.10 12.64
N GLU A 212 -10.42 -15.67 11.85
CA GLU A 212 -10.28 -14.57 10.89
C GLU A 212 -10.02 -13.24 11.59
N LYS A 213 -10.73 -12.96 12.70
CA LYS A 213 -10.49 -11.79 13.55
C LYS A 213 -9.01 -11.64 13.91
N ARG A 214 -8.33 -12.77 14.17
CA ARG A 214 -6.93 -12.79 14.62
C ARG A 214 -5.90 -12.88 13.51
N SER A 215 -6.25 -13.47 12.37
CA SER A 215 -5.27 -13.83 11.34
C SER A 215 -5.40 -13.07 10.02
N HIS A 216 -6.55 -12.45 9.74
CA HIS A 216 -6.75 -11.70 8.51
C HIS A 216 -6.39 -10.22 8.68
N ASN A 217 -6.02 -9.56 7.60
CA ASN A 217 -6.19 -8.13 7.48
C ASN A 217 -7.69 -7.84 7.50
N LEU A 218 -8.11 -6.91 8.32
CA LEU A 218 -9.51 -6.53 8.45
C LEU A 218 -9.72 -5.09 8.01
N ILE A 219 -10.79 -4.85 7.25
CA ILE A 219 -11.31 -3.50 6.98
C ILE A 219 -12.72 -3.47 7.55
N LEU A 220 -12.89 -2.81 8.69
CA LEU A 220 -14.17 -2.71 9.41
C LEU A 220 -14.94 -1.49 8.89
N ILE A 221 -16.17 -1.70 8.44
CA ILE A 221 -17.05 -0.64 7.91
C ILE A 221 -18.34 -0.62 8.69
N ASP A 222 -18.45 0.32 9.64
CA ASP A 222 -19.64 0.58 10.44
C ASP A 222 -19.50 1.92 11.16
N THR A 223 -20.55 2.36 11.82
CA THR A 223 -20.48 3.48 12.76
C THR A 223 -19.60 3.14 13.97
N TYR A 224 -19.09 4.16 14.64
CA TYR A 224 -18.24 4.00 15.83
C TYR A 224 -18.91 3.23 16.99
N GLU A 225 -20.24 3.06 16.97
CA GLU A 225 -21.02 2.33 17.98
C GLU A 225 -20.92 0.81 17.82
N ASN A 226 -20.37 0.30 16.71
CA ASN A 226 -20.12 -1.14 16.53
C ASN A 226 -19.23 -1.69 17.65
N GLU A 227 -19.54 -2.84 18.19
CA GLU A 227 -18.85 -3.41 19.36
C GLU A 227 -17.33 -3.57 19.15
N LEU A 228 -16.87 -4.02 17.96
CA LEU A 228 -15.45 -4.17 17.68
C LEU A 228 -14.76 -2.81 17.50
N ILE A 229 -15.42 -1.86 16.86
CA ILE A 229 -14.88 -0.50 16.68
C ILE A 229 -14.83 0.20 18.04
N ALA A 230 -15.85 0.06 18.87
CA ALA A 230 -15.89 0.59 20.24
C ALA A 230 -14.81 -0.05 21.14
N GLU A 231 -14.55 -1.35 21.00
CA GLU A 231 -13.43 -2.04 21.68
C GLU A 231 -12.07 -1.43 21.28
N LEU A 232 -11.86 -1.18 19.99
CA LEU A 232 -10.63 -0.53 19.50
C LEU A 232 -10.53 0.91 20.03
N ASN A 233 -11.62 1.69 19.95
CA ASN A 233 -11.65 3.06 20.46
C ASN A 233 -11.34 3.14 21.97
N ALA A 234 -11.81 2.19 22.77
CA ALA A 234 -11.51 2.13 24.19
C ALA A 234 -10.02 1.90 24.51
N ASN A 235 -9.24 1.46 23.52
CA ASN A 235 -7.80 1.22 23.59
C ASN A 235 -7.00 2.12 22.64
N ALA A 236 -7.54 3.26 22.22
CA ALA A 236 -6.99 4.15 21.21
C ALA A 236 -5.54 4.58 21.53
N ASP A 237 -5.24 4.84 22.80
CA ASP A 237 -3.89 5.18 23.28
C ASP A 237 -2.86 4.07 23.02
N GLN A 238 -3.23 2.81 23.30
CA GLN A 238 -2.37 1.65 23.10
C GLN A 238 -2.22 1.26 21.62
N LEU A 239 -3.20 1.67 20.78
CA LEU A 239 -3.21 1.43 19.35
C LEU A 239 -2.49 2.53 18.55
N GLY A 240 -2.01 3.59 19.24
CA GLY A 240 -1.34 4.71 18.59
C GLY A 240 -2.30 5.64 17.86
N TRP A 241 -3.58 5.66 18.20
CA TRP A 241 -4.58 6.51 17.56
C TRP A 241 -4.64 7.89 18.19
N PHE A 242 -4.68 8.91 17.37
CA PHE A 242 -4.88 10.32 17.74
C PHE A 242 -6.29 10.79 17.39
N ILE A 243 -7.18 9.87 17.06
CA ILE A 243 -8.61 10.08 16.89
C ILE A 243 -9.33 9.19 17.90
N GLU A 244 -10.25 9.77 18.66
CA GLU A 244 -11.06 9.07 19.65
C GLU A 244 -12.53 9.47 19.49
N PHE A 245 -13.44 8.57 19.81
CA PHE A 245 -14.87 8.85 19.89
C PHE A 245 -15.28 8.95 21.35
N ASP A 246 -15.87 10.10 21.72
CA ASP A 246 -16.45 10.35 23.03
C ASP A 246 -17.93 10.73 22.88
N GLY A 247 -18.81 9.79 23.20
CA GLY A 247 -20.22 9.89 22.85
C GLY A 247 -20.35 10.11 21.33
N LYS A 248 -21.07 11.15 20.93
CA LYS A 248 -21.27 11.50 19.50
C LYS A 248 -20.19 12.39 18.90
N TYR A 249 -19.14 12.70 19.63
CA TYR A 249 -18.07 13.57 19.16
C TYR A 249 -16.87 12.75 18.70
N ILE A 250 -16.27 13.18 17.59
CA ILE A 250 -14.93 12.76 17.18
C ILE A 250 -13.96 13.77 17.75
N ILE A 251 -12.99 13.30 18.51
CA ILE A 251 -11.95 14.13 19.15
C ILE A 251 -10.64 13.83 18.45
N THR A 252 -9.94 14.86 17.98
CA THR A 252 -8.55 14.76 17.57
C THR A 252 -7.62 15.20 18.67
N LEU A 253 -6.50 14.51 18.78
CA LEU A 253 -5.37 14.90 19.61
C LEU A 253 -4.25 15.43 18.71
N ASP A 254 -3.50 16.39 19.23
CA ASP A 254 -2.25 16.80 18.61
C ASP A 254 -1.10 15.82 18.96
N GLU A 255 0.09 16.07 18.43
CA GLU A 255 1.27 15.24 18.71
C GLU A 255 1.67 15.23 20.19
N THR A 256 1.18 16.16 21.01
CA THR A 256 1.38 16.20 22.45
C THR A 256 0.29 15.47 23.23
N GLY A 257 -0.76 14.98 22.53
CA GLY A 257 -1.93 14.30 23.10
C GLY A 257 -2.93 15.24 23.74
N GLU A 258 -2.77 16.52 23.57
CA GLU A 258 -3.78 17.47 23.97
C GLU A 258 -4.91 17.49 22.92
N LYS A 259 -6.11 17.77 23.39
CA LYS A 259 -7.27 17.89 22.51
C LYS A 259 -7.08 19.06 21.55
N ASP A 260 -6.97 18.76 20.27
CA ASP A 260 -6.84 19.74 19.21
C ASP A 260 -8.21 20.26 18.76
N THR A 261 -9.04 19.37 18.22
CA THR A 261 -10.36 19.73 17.67
C THR A 261 -11.41 18.69 18.04
N SER A 262 -12.68 19.07 17.96
CA SER A 262 -13.79 18.11 18.04
C SER A 262 -14.81 18.36 16.94
N PHE A 263 -15.35 17.28 16.40
CA PHE A 263 -16.33 17.27 15.34
C PHE A 263 -17.59 16.56 15.83
N ASP A 264 -18.75 17.07 15.49
CA ASP A 264 -20.05 16.44 15.74
C ASP A 264 -20.47 15.49 14.62
N HIS A 265 -19.83 15.60 13.45
CA HIS A 265 -19.99 14.76 12.29
C HIS A 265 -18.67 14.61 11.55
N GLY A 266 -18.45 13.45 10.94
CA GLY A 266 -17.33 13.20 10.06
C GLY A 266 -17.08 11.72 9.85
N GLY A 267 -16.59 11.41 8.67
CA GLY A 267 -16.05 10.09 8.34
C GLY A 267 -14.60 9.98 8.79
N VAL A 268 -14.21 8.83 9.29
CA VAL A 268 -12.88 8.57 9.84
C VAL A 268 -12.27 7.36 9.17
N ILE A 269 -11.00 7.46 8.78
CA ILE A 269 -10.19 6.31 8.33
C ILE A 269 -8.92 6.29 9.17
N LEU A 270 -8.68 5.15 9.81
CA LEU A 270 -7.49 4.92 10.62
C LEU A 270 -7.10 3.45 10.59
N ALA A 271 -5.86 3.16 10.99
CA ALA A 271 -5.30 1.82 10.96
C ALA A 271 -4.50 1.51 12.23
N THR A 272 -4.32 0.24 12.49
CA THR A 272 -3.39 -0.29 13.49
C THR A 272 -2.95 -1.70 13.07
N GLN A 273 -1.80 -2.17 13.53
CA GLN A 273 -1.51 -3.59 13.48
C GLN A 273 -2.52 -4.33 14.37
N ASN A 274 -2.94 -5.53 13.93
CA ASN A 274 -4.08 -6.22 14.53
C ASN A 274 -3.84 -6.56 16.02
N PRO A 275 -4.57 -5.91 16.96
CA PRO A 275 -4.38 -6.15 18.38
C PRO A 275 -4.89 -7.51 18.85
N TRP A 276 -5.75 -8.17 18.06
CA TRP A 276 -6.28 -9.50 18.38
C TRP A 276 -5.35 -10.62 17.92
N ASN A 277 -4.28 -10.30 17.17
CA ASN A 277 -3.29 -11.28 16.78
C ASN A 277 -2.57 -11.82 18.02
N PRO A 278 -2.46 -13.17 18.20
CA PRO A 278 -1.85 -13.75 19.40
C PRO A 278 -0.36 -13.43 19.55
N LYS A 279 0.32 -12.96 18.50
CA LYS A 279 1.69 -12.49 18.57
C LYS A 279 1.77 -11.02 19.04
N GLY A 280 0.65 -10.30 19.01
CA GLY A 280 0.55 -8.88 19.34
C GLY A 280 0.68 -7.95 18.13
N ASN A 281 0.45 -6.67 18.37
CA ASN A 281 0.38 -5.62 17.35
C ASN A 281 1.73 -5.00 16.95
N TRP A 282 2.85 -5.73 17.13
CA TRP A 282 4.20 -5.27 16.79
C TRP A 282 4.94 -6.25 15.89
N HIS A 283 4.23 -7.24 15.32
CA HIS A 283 4.87 -8.35 14.62
C HIS A 283 4.63 -8.32 13.10
N CYS A 284 3.95 -7.30 12.59
CA CYS A 284 3.68 -7.11 11.15
C CYS A 284 3.02 -8.34 10.49
N GLU A 285 2.13 -9.01 11.23
CA GLU A 285 1.43 -10.19 10.70
C GLU A 285 0.20 -9.77 9.88
N ASN A 286 -0.59 -8.84 10.41
CA ASN A 286 -1.81 -8.34 9.81
C ASN A 286 -2.27 -7.03 10.45
N VAL A 287 -3.20 -6.33 9.81
CA VAL A 287 -3.69 -5.01 10.21
C VAL A 287 -5.20 -5.00 10.42
N VAL A 288 -5.66 -3.99 11.17
CA VAL A 288 -7.06 -3.59 11.21
C VAL A 288 -7.17 -2.15 10.72
N TRP A 289 -7.93 -1.97 9.66
CA TRP A 289 -8.37 -0.67 9.19
C TRP A 289 -9.80 -0.44 9.64
N VAL A 290 -10.10 0.79 10.04
CA VAL A 290 -11.43 1.19 10.46
C VAL A 290 -11.89 2.34 9.57
N VAL A 291 -12.99 2.11 8.88
CA VAL A 291 -13.71 3.09 8.07
C VAL A 291 -15.03 3.34 8.79
N THR A 292 -15.13 4.45 9.48
CA THR A 292 -16.21 4.70 10.43
C THR A 292 -16.65 6.17 10.42
N GLY A 293 -17.62 6.49 11.25
CA GLY A 293 -18.15 7.84 11.43
C GLY A 293 -19.25 7.88 12.46
N VAL A 294 -19.81 9.07 12.68
CA VAL A 294 -20.91 9.29 13.64
C VAL A 294 -22.25 8.86 13.03
N THR A 295 -22.44 9.11 11.75
CA THR A 295 -23.67 8.80 11.03
C THR A 295 -23.42 7.85 9.85
N HIS A 296 -24.49 7.27 9.32
CA HIS A 296 -24.43 6.48 8.09
C HIS A 296 -23.75 7.25 6.93
N GLU A 297 -24.10 8.52 6.73
CA GLU A 297 -23.53 9.36 5.66
C GLU A 297 -22.01 9.56 5.85
N ASP A 298 -21.56 9.72 7.08
CA ASP A 298 -20.13 9.87 7.41
C ASP A 298 -19.33 8.62 7.01
N VAL A 299 -19.85 7.42 7.33
CA VAL A 299 -19.21 6.15 6.98
C VAL A 299 -19.15 5.94 5.46
N VAL A 300 -20.26 6.22 4.76
CA VAL A 300 -20.31 6.13 3.30
C VAL A 300 -19.29 7.07 2.67
N THR A 301 -19.23 8.31 3.15
CA THR A 301 -18.30 9.31 2.61
C THR A 301 -16.84 8.94 2.88
N ALA A 302 -16.53 8.38 4.07
CA ALA A 302 -15.20 7.85 4.36
C ALA A 302 -14.82 6.68 3.40
N SER A 303 -15.77 5.78 3.15
CA SER A 303 -15.56 4.69 2.20
C SER A 303 -15.27 5.18 0.78
N GLU A 304 -15.96 6.24 0.34
CA GLU A 304 -15.77 6.84 -0.99
C GLU A 304 -14.35 7.37 -1.18
N ILE A 305 -13.67 7.85 -0.13
CA ILE A 305 -12.27 8.28 -0.20
C ILE A 305 -11.39 7.11 -0.66
N LEU A 306 -11.52 5.93 -0.06
CA LEU A 306 -10.73 4.76 -0.44
C LEU A 306 -11.08 4.26 -1.85
N ILE A 307 -12.32 4.42 -2.29
CA ILE A 307 -12.80 3.93 -3.59
C ILE A 307 -12.35 4.84 -4.73
N THR A 308 -12.45 6.16 -4.58
CA THR A 308 -12.34 7.12 -5.68
C THR A 308 -11.30 8.20 -5.51
N SER A 309 -10.87 8.47 -4.30
CA SER A 309 -10.03 9.64 -3.95
C SER A 309 -8.85 9.27 -3.04
N ASN A 310 -8.34 8.05 -3.16
CA ASN A 310 -7.27 7.54 -2.29
C ASN A 310 -5.95 8.33 -2.39
N GLU A 311 -5.74 9.09 -3.45
CA GLU A 311 -4.61 10.03 -3.55
C GLU A 311 -4.62 11.08 -2.43
N GLU A 312 -5.79 11.42 -1.88
CA GLU A 312 -5.94 12.44 -0.84
C GLU A 312 -5.46 11.96 0.54
N ILE A 313 -5.36 10.65 0.73
CA ILE A 313 -4.85 10.05 1.98
C ILE A 313 -3.35 9.72 1.93
N LYS A 314 -2.68 9.95 0.80
CA LYS A 314 -1.24 9.67 0.69
C LYS A 314 -0.44 10.30 1.81
N ASN A 315 0.46 9.49 2.35
CA ASN A 315 1.33 9.82 3.47
C ASN A 315 0.61 10.17 4.79
N CYS A 316 -0.70 9.95 4.90
CA CYS A 316 -1.42 10.21 6.14
C CYS A 316 -1.30 9.05 7.12
N THR A 317 -1.22 9.37 8.39
CA THR A 317 -1.37 8.37 9.46
C THR A 317 -2.83 7.97 9.62
N SER A 318 -3.71 8.97 9.74
CA SER A 318 -5.16 8.83 9.80
C SER A 318 -5.84 10.09 9.28
N ILE A 319 -7.13 10.03 8.99
CA ILE A 319 -7.90 11.20 8.54
C ILE A 319 -9.26 11.30 9.19
N ILE A 320 -9.76 12.54 9.24
CA ILE A 320 -11.19 12.86 9.41
C ILE A 320 -11.66 13.61 8.18
N LEU A 321 -12.76 13.20 7.60
CA LEU A 321 -13.48 13.93 6.57
C LEU A 321 -14.68 14.61 7.19
N ALA A 322 -14.61 15.91 7.42
CA ALA A 322 -15.70 16.71 7.97
C ALA A 322 -15.97 17.93 7.09
N LYS A 323 -17.24 18.24 6.84
CA LYS A 323 -17.66 19.38 6.01
C LYS A 323 -16.98 19.42 4.63
N ARG A 324 -16.75 18.24 4.01
CA ARG A 324 -16.03 18.05 2.73
C ARG A 324 -14.56 18.47 2.78
N THR A 325 -13.98 18.54 3.95
CA THR A 325 -12.55 18.82 4.15
C THR A 325 -11.89 17.62 4.81
N ILE A 326 -10.76 17.19 4.27
CA ILE A 326 -9.93 16.14 4.88
C ILE A 326 -8.97 16.80 5.85
N TYR A 327 -9.04 16.38 7.09
CA TYR A 327 -8.11 16.74 8.15
C TYR A 327 -7.18 15.56 8.40
N LYS A 328 -5.89 15.78 8.16
CA LYS A 328 -4.83 14.81 8.47
C LYS A 328 -4.54 14.85 9.96
N VAL A 329 -4.63 13.70 10.60
CA VAL A 329 -4.40 13.54 12.04
C VAL A 329 -3.18 12.66 12.25
N PRO A 330 -2.37 12.90 13.31
CA PRO A 330 -1.24 12.06 13.66
C PRO A 330 -1.53 10.57 13.70
#